data_3f36d42a26513d2cb32dd807e323a834
#
_entry.id   3f36d42a26513d2cb32dd807e323a834
#
_cell.length_a   1.000
_cell.length_b   1.000
_cell.length_c   1.000
_cell.angle_alpha   90.00
_cell.angle_beta   90.00
_cell.angle_gamma   90.00
#
_symmetry.space_group_name_H-M   'P 1'
#
loop_
_entity.id
_entity.type
_entity.pdbx_description
1 polymer ?
#
loop_
_entity_poly.entity_id
_entity_poly.type
_entity_poly.pdbx_seq_one_letter_code
_entity_poly.pdbx_strand_id
1 'polypeptide(L)'
;MLNVSQFIADHITGRQKSMFAADIEANRDKLRAEIEGKRVLVIGGAGTIGSSYIRAVLPFRPSKLVVVDISENGLAELTRDLRSTYGMYVPEEYRTYPLSFADPVFEKIFRAEQGFDIVANFSAHKHVRSEKDKYSVQALLENNVLKARKLLDLLSEYPPRHFFCVSTDKAANPVNIMGASKKIMEEMIMAYSSRFKISTARFANVAFSNGSLLAGFIGRLMKRQPLSSPNDVKRYFVSPEESGQICMLACILGQNREIFFPKLGVGQMMTFSSIADRFLHSLGYEVKQCASEEEARRFAAEMPVDSKVYPVYYFTSDTTGEKGFEEFYVKGEKINPERFGSLGVIEDLEARRMEELDTFLERLQAVLNDQKTEKEDIVGTMKEFIPNFKHIEKGKNLDQKM
;
A
#
# COMPACT_ATOMS: atom_id res chain seq x y z
N MET A 1 -15.43 -23.09 7.93
CA MET A 1 -15.52 -21.59 7.79
C MET A 1 -14.13 -21.08 7.56
N LEU A 2 -13.90 -20.23 6.55
CA LEU A 2 -12.57 -19.67 6.25
C LEU A 2 -12.23 -18.60 7.29
N ASN A 3 -11.14 -18.81 8.05
CA ASN A 3 -10.50 -17.77 8.86
C ASN A 3 -9.28 -17.26 8.10
N VAL A 4 -9.42 -16.10 7.45
CA VAL A 4 -8.37 -15.52 6.60
C VAL A 4 -7.11 -15.19 7.41
N SER A 5 -7.24 -14.66 8.63
CA SER A 5 -6.08 -14.32 9.47
C SER A 5 -5.30 -15.57 9.85
N GLN A 6 -5.99 -16.64 10.24
CA GLN A 6 -5.35 -17.92 10.54
C GLN A 6 -4.70 -18.53 9.29
N PHE A 7 -5.38 -18.46 8.15
CA PHE A 7 -4.80 -18.94 6.88
C PHE A 7 -3.51 -18.18 6.52
N ILE A 8 -3.48 -16.87 6.70
CA ILE A 8 -2.28 -16.05 6.47
C ILE A 8 -1.15 -16.50 7.40
N ALA A 9 -1.44 -16.68 8.68
CA ALA A 9 -0.46 -17.10 9.69
C ALA A 9 0.12 -18.49 9.38
N ASP A 10 -0.73 -19.47 9.05
CA ASP A 10 -0.32 -20.86 8.86
C ASP A 10 0.32 -21.11 7.48
N HIS A 11 -0.17 -20.46 6.43
CA HIS A 11 0.13 -20.86 5.06
C HIS A 11 0.88 -19.81 4.23
N ILE A 12 0.92 -18.53 4.66
CA ILE A 12 1.60 -17.46 3.91
C ILE A 12 2.81 -16.95 4.66
N THR A 13 2.60 -16.43 5.86
CA THR A 13 3.70 -15.79 6.63
C THR A 13 4.47 -16.78 7.50
N GLY A 14 3.86 -17.89 7.91
CA GLY A 14 4.41 -18.82 8.88
C GLY A 14 4.54 -18.21 10.30
N ARG A 15 3.83 -17.14 10.59
CA ARG A 15 3.92 -16.37 11.83
C ARG A 15 2.59 -16.32 12.58
N GLN A 16 2.54 -16.88 13.78
CA GLN A 16 1.38 -16.83 14.66
C GLN A 16 1.29 -15.51 15.45
N LYS A 17 2.41 -14.81 15.59
CA LYS A 17 2.50 -13.47 16.16
C LYS A 17 3.15 -12.56 15.14
N SER A 18 2.76 -11.29 15.15
CA SER A 18 3.39 -10.30 14.28
C SER A 18 4.90 -10.28 14.46
N MET A 19 5.65 -10.18 13.36
CA MET A 19 7.10 -10.03 13.39
C MET A 19 7.54 -8.76 14.11
N PHE A 20 6.68 -7.76 14.24
CA PHE A 20 6.97 -6.48 14.91
C PHE A 20 6.56 -6.44 16.38
N ALA A 21 6.01 -7.53 16.94
CA ALA A 21 5.53 -7.56 18.32
C ALA A 21 6.62 -7.20 19.34
N ALA A 22 7.85 -7.72 19.17
CA ALA A 22 8.97 -7.40 20.03
C ALA A 22 9.43 -5.93 19.91
N ASP A 23 9.47 -5.39 18.70
CA ASP A 23 9.83 -3.99 18.45
C ASP A 23 8.79 -3.02 19.06
N ILE A 24 7.49 -3.36 18.97
CA ILE A 24 6.41 -2.59 19.60
C ILE A 24 6.54 -2.63 21.11
N GLU A 25 6.77 -3.80 21.70
CA GLU A 25 6.90 -3.93 23.15
C GLU A 25 8.12 -3.17 23.68
N ALA A 26 9.28 -3.30 23.03
CA ALA A 26 10.50 -2.57 23.39
C ALA A 26 10.36 -1.05 23.29
N ASN A 27 9.43 -0.56 22.48
CA ASN A 27 9.20 0.88 22.30
C ASN A 27 7.82 1.34 22.83
N ARG A 28 7.12 0.53 23.62
CA ARG A 28 5.75 0.79 24.10
C ARG A 28 5.59 2.15 24.76
N ASP A 29 6.51 2.51 25.66
CA ASP A 29 6.44 3.77 26.38
C ASP A 29 6.65 4.99 25.48
N LYS A 30 7.56 4.89 24.49
CA LYS A 30 7.76 5.93 23.48
C LYS A 30 6.53 6.09 22.59
N LEU A 31 5.97 4.97 22.12
CA LEU A 31 4.74 4.98 21.32
C LEU A 31 3.60 5.62 22.10
N ARG A 32 3.44 5.27 23.37
CA ARG A 32 2.43 5.87 24.24
C ARG A 32 2.64 7.38 24.40
N ALA A 33 3.84 7.82 24.73
CA ALA A 33 4.16 9.24 24.92
C ALA A 33 3.90 10.09 23.68
N GLU A 34 4.07 9.51 22.49
CA GLU A 34 3.89 10.22 21.21
C GLU A 34 2.44 10.14 20.67
N ILE A 35 1.62 9.19 21.11
CA ILE A 35 0.25 8.98 20.59
C ILE A 35 -0.83 9.35 21.60
N GLU A 36 -0.63 9.07 22.91
CA GLU A 36 -1.66 9.30 23.93
C GLU A 36 -2.09 10.77 23.96
N GLY A 37 -3.40 10.98 23.91
CA GLY A 37 -3.97 12.34 23.91
C GLY A 37 -3.75 13.14 22.63
N LYS A 38 -3.14 12.58 21.59
CA LYS A 38 -2.88 13.30 20.32
C LYS A 38 -4.06 13.24 19.37
N ARG A 39 -4.09 14.20 18.45
CA ARG A 39 -5.08 14.32 17.39
C ARG A 39 -4.51 13.68 16.12
N VAL A 40 -5.18 12.64 15.62
CA VAL A 40 -4.72 11.82 14.50
C VAL A 40 -5.62 12.00 13.29
N LEU A 41 -5.02 12.29 12.13
CA LEU A 41 -5.66 12.28 10.83
C LEU A 41 -5.14 11.11 10.00
N VAL A 42 -6.07 10.28 9.49
CA VAL A 42 -5.75 9.17 8.59
C VAL A 42 -6.46 9.38 7.25
N ILE A 43 -5.69 9.51 6.19
CA ILE A 43 -6.16 9.65 4.81
C ILE A 43 -6.04 8.30 4.11
N GLY A 44 -7.09 7.83 3.44
CA GLY A 44 -7.15 6.47 2.88
C GLY A 44 -7.37 5.41 3.96
N GLY A 45 -8.07 5.77 5.04
CA GLY A 45 -8.23 4.93 6.23
C GLY A 45 -9.18 3.75 6.07
N ALA A 46 -10.04 3.73 5.06
CA ALA A 46 -10.91 2.60 4.75
C ALA A 46 -10.22 1.48 3.95
N GLY A 47 -9.01 1.74 3.42
CA GLY A 47 -8.18 0.72 2.79
C GLY A 47 -7.57 -0.25 3.81
N THR A 48 -7.09 -1.41 3.35
CA THR A 48 -6.51 -2.46 4.23
C THR A 48 -5.38 -1.93 5.11
N ILE A 49 -4.44 -1.16 4.55
CA ILE A 49 -3.28 -0.66 5.30
C ILE A 49 -3.71 0.46 6.26
N GLY A 50 -4.56 1.39 5.80
CA GLY A 50 -5.05 2.50 6.62
C GLY A 50 -5.87 2.02 7.82
N SER A 51 -6.78 1.05 7.62
CA SER A 51 -7.56 0.45 8.71
C SER A 51 -6.68 -0.33 9.69
N SER A 52 -5.66 -1.03 9.18
CA SER A 52 -4.69 -1.74 10.02
C SER A 52 -3.81 -0.78 10.83
N TYR A 53 -3.41 0.36 10.24
CA TYR A 53 -2.71 1.43 10.96
C TYR A 53 -3.57 2.01 12.09
N ILE A 54 -4.84 2.30 11.81
CA ILE A 54 -5.79 2.76 12.83
C ILE A 54 -5.84 1.77 14.00
N ARG A 55 -6.01 0.46 13.71
CA ARG A 55 -6.02 -0.60 14.73
C ARG A 55 -4.72 -0.66 15.54
N ALA A 56 -3.57 -0.40 14.91
CA ALA A 56 -2.28 -0.37 15.59
C ALA A 56 -2.12 0.84 16.52
N VAL A 57 -2.69 2.00 16.17
CA VAL A 57 -2.58 3.27 16.93
C VAL A 57 -3.58 3.34 18.08
N LEU A 58 -4.80 2.84 17.91
CA LEU A 58 -5.88 2.96 18.90
C LEU A 58 -5.54 2.44 20.31
N PRO A 59 -4.77 1.34 20.50
CA PRO A 59 -4.36 0.89 21.82
C PRO A 59 -3.55 1.91 22.63
N PHE A 60 -2.95 2.91 21.97
CA PHE A 60 -2.19 3.99 22.58
C PHE A 60 -3.03 5.24 22.90
N ARG A 61 -4.36 5.18 22.75
CA ARG A 61 -5.35 6.15 23.21
C ARG A 61 -5.17 7.58 22.69
N PRO A 62 -5.20 7.81 21.36
CA PRO A 62 -5.32 9.16 20.82
C PRO A 62 -6.62 9.83 21.31
N SER A 63 -6.62 11.15 21.51
CA SER A 63 -7.82 11.89 21.95
C SER A 63 -8.83 12.09 20.83
N LYS A 64 -8.35 12.17 19.59
CA LYS A 64 -9.16 12.41 18.40
C LYS A 64 -8.67 11.55 17.22
N LEU A 65 -9.62 11.00 16.46
CA LEU A 65 -9.33 10.31 15.22
C LEU A 65 -10.26 10.83 14.10
N VAL A 66 -9.67 11.41 13.09
CA VAL A 66 -10.38 11.80 11.85
C VAL A 66 -9.90 10.90 10.72
N VAL A 67 -10.84 10.28 10.02
CA VAL A 67 -10.56 9.37 8.92
C VAL A 67 -11.21 9.91 7.64
N VAL A 68 -10.41 10.03 6.60
CA VAL A 68 -10.82 10.50 5.28
C VAL A 68 -10.57 9.41 4.25
N ASP A 69 -11.59 9.08 3.47
CA ASP A 69 -11.49 8.14 2.37
C ASP A 69 -12.58 8.45 1.32
N ILE A 70 -12.33 8.14 0.06
CA ILE A 70 -13.35 8.29 -1.00
C ILE A 70 -14.43 7.20 -0.93
N SER A 71 -14.17 6.10 -0.23
CA SER A 71 -15.08 4.97 -0.10
C SER A 71 -16.02 5.15 1.09
N GLU A 72 -17.22 5.65 0.85
CA GLU A 72 -18.26 5.78 1.89
C GLU A 72 -18.58 4.42 2.54
N ASN A 73 -18.78 3.38 1.73
CA ASN A 73 -19.05 2.03 2.24
C ASN A 73 -17.88 1.48 3.08
N GLY A 74 -16.64 1.75 2.65
CA GLY A 74 -15.45 1.37 3.40
C GLY A 74 -15.34 2.07 4.75
N LEU A 75 -15.70 3.36 4.84
CA LEU A 75 -15.74 4.10 6.10
C LEU A 75 -16.84 3.59 7.04
N ALA A 76 -18.01 3.26 6.49
CA ALA A 76 -19.11 2.66 7.26
C ALA A 76 -18.70 1.30 7.85
N GLU A 77 -18.03 0.46 7.05
CA GLU A 77 -17.55 -0.84 7.49
C GLU A 77 -16.43 -0.73 8.52
N LEU A 78 -15.47 0.18 8.31
CA LEU A 78 -14.42 0.49 9.30
C LEU A 78 -15.03 0.88 10.66
N THR A 79 -16.05 1.73 10.64
CA THR A 79 -16.72 2.18 11.87
C THR A 79 -17.40 1.03 12.60
N ARG A 80 -18.12 0.16 11.86
CA ARG A 80 -18.77 -1.03 12.43
C ARG A 80 -17.73 -1.98 13.03
N ASP A 81 -16.67 -2.24 12.29
CA ASP A 81 -15.59 -3.13 12.67
C ASP A 81 -14.88 -2.67 13.96
N LEU A 82 -14.53 -1.38 14.07
CA LEU A 82 -13.92 -0.83 15.28
C LEU A 82 -14.85 -0.91 16.48
N ARG A 83 -16.14 -0.58 16.32
CA ARG A 83 -17.13 -0.60 17.41
C ARG A 83 -17.60 -2.00 17.79
N SER A 84 -17.50 -2.98 16.89
CA SER A 84 -17.84 -4.38 17.14
C SER A 84 -16.68 -5.18 17.73
N THR A 85 -15.47 -4.66 17.72
CA THR A 85 -14.30 -5.34 18.26
C THR A 85 -14.27 -5.20 19.78
N TYR A 86 -14.40 -6.32 20.50
CA TYR A 86 -14.39 -6.33 21.97
C TYR A 86 -13.07 -5.74 22.54
N GLY A 87 -13.18 -4.80 23.45
CA GLY A 87 -12.04 -4.14 24.10
C GLY A 87 -11.30 -3.12 23.24
N MET A 88 -11.75 -2.85 22.02
CA MET A 88 -11.15 -1.83 21.16
C MET A 88 -11.47 -0.44 21.70
N TYR A 89 -10.42 0.35 21.96
CA TYR A 89 -10.58 1.76 22.25
C TYR A 89 -10.92 2.52 20.98
N VAL A 90 -11.96 3.33 21.03
CA VAL A 90 -12.31 4.31 20.00
C VAL A 90 -12.50 5.65 20.70
N PRO A 91 -11.79 6.72 20.31
CA PRO A 91 -11.91 8.03 20.95
C PRO A 91 -13.35 8.58 20.80
N GLU A 92 -13.79 9.41 21.74
CA GLU A 92 -15.09 10.08 21.66
C GLU A 92 -15.17 10.96 20.42
N GLU A 93 -14.10 11.68 20.12
CA GLU A 93 -13.96 12.47 18.90
C GLU A 93 -13.48 11.59 17.73
N TYR A 94 -14.32 10.65 17.32
CA TYR A 94 -14.13 9.85 16.10
C TYR A 94 -15.04 10.36 15.00
N ARG A 95 -14.43 10.76 13.86
CA ARG A 95 -15.15 11.29 12.70
C ARG A 95 -14.64 10.67 11.41
N THR A 96 -15.56 10.39 10.48
CA THR A 96 -15.25 9.89 9.14
C THR A 96 -15.84 10.81 8.09
N TYR A 97 -15.09 11.05 6.99
CA TYR A 97 -15.53 11.90 5.89
C TYR A 97 -15.31 11.19 4.54
N PRO A 98 -16.40 10.91 3.78
CA PRO A 98 -16.33 10.28 2.47
C PRO A 98 -15.99 11.32 1.39
N LEU A 99 -14.73 11.72 1.32
CA LEU A 99 -14.26 12.73 0.36
C LEU A 99 -12.78 12.53 0.01
N SER A 100 -12.34 13.16 -1.08
CA SER A 100 -10.93 13.18 -1.43
C SER A 100 -10.18 14.21 -0.57
N PHE A 101 -8.96 13.86 -0.17
CA PHE A 101 -8.08 14.81 0.54
C PHE A 101 -7.66 16.03 -0.31
N ALA A 102 -7.95 16.03 -1.61
CA ALA A 102 -7.73 17.17 -2.51
C ALA A 102 -8.98 18.03 -2.72
N ASP A 103 -10.11 17.70 -2.10
CA ASP A 103 -11.34 18.44 -2.21
C ASP A 103 -11.32 19.73 -1.36
N PRO A 104 -11.95 20.81 -1.81
CA PRO A 104 -12.03 22.05 -1.02
C PRO A 104 -12.67 21.85 0.36
N VAL A 105 -13.54 20.84 0.52
CA VAL A 105 -14.16 20.51 1.82
C VAL A 105 -13.11 19.94 2.78
N PHE A 106 -12.16 19.16 2.31
CA PHE A 106 -11.05 18.68 3.13
C PHE A 106 -10.21 19.85 3.68
N GLU A 107 -9.87 20.82 2.83
CA GLU A 107 -9.14 22.01 3.26
C GLU A 107 -9.88 22.78 4.35
N LYS A 108 -11.22 22.94 4.21
CA LYS A 108 -12.06 23.59 5.22
C LYS A 108 -12.02 22.83 6.56
N ILE A 109 -12.13 21.49 6.52
CA ILE A 109 -12.02 20.63 7.71
C ILE A 109 -10.65 20.82 8.36
N PHE A 110 -9.57 20.70 7.57
CA PHE A 110 -8.20 20.79 8.08
C PHE A 110 -7.90 22.12 8.75
N ARG A 111 -8.31 23.24 8.15
CA ARG A 111 -8.15 24.59 8.71
C ARG A 111 -9.05 24.83 9.93
N ALA A 112 -10.29 24.33 9.91
CA ALA A 112 -11.18 24.42 11.08
C ALA A 112 -10.63 23.62 12.29
N GLU A 113 -9.96 22.50 12.03
CA GLU A 113 -9.28 21.71 13.05
C GLU A 113 -7.92 22.30 13.47
N GLN A 114 -7.40 23.33 12.77
CA GLN A 114 -6.05 23.89 12.98
C GLN A 114 -4.94 22.79 12.88
N GLY A 115 -5.08 21.86 11.96
CA GLY A 115 -4.18 20.73 11.76
C GLY A 115 -4.35 19.59 12.76
N PHE A 116 -3.39 18.68 12.75
CA PHE A 116 -3.36 17.46 13.56
C PHE A 116 -1.93 17.19 14.02
N ASP A 117 -1.77 16.52 15.17
CA ASP A 117 -0.44 16.15 15.68
C ASP A 117 0.21 15.05 14.82
N ILE A 118 -0.60 14.09 14.37
CA ILE A 118 -0.16 12.93 13.59
C ILE A 118 -1.00 12.88 12.32
N VAL A 119 -0.35 12.88 11.17
CA VAL A 119 -1.00 12.73 9.86
C VAL A 119 -0.40 11.55 9.13
N ALA A 120 -1.24 10.58 8.74
CA ALA A 120 -0.82 9.39 7.99
C ALA A 120 -1.64 9.28 6.69
N ASN A 121 -0.93 9.29 5.54
CA ASN A 121 -1.54 9.22 4.21
C ASN A 121 -1.32 7.84 3.58
N PHE A 122 -2.41 7.10 3.41
CA PHE A 122 -2.46 5.79 2.74
C PHE A 122 -3.16 5.85 1.38
N SER A 123 -3.64 7.03 0.98
CA SER A 123 -4.32 7.20 -0.31
C SER A 123 -3.33 7.06 -1.45
N ALA A 124 -3.59 6.12 -2.35
CA ALA A 124 -2.81 5.92 -3.55
C ALA A 124 -3.56 5.10 -4.61
N HIS A 125 -3.30 5.39 -5.88
CA HIS A 125 -3.51 4.41 -6.95
C HIS A 125 -2.34 3.43 -6.93
N LYS A 126 -2.57 2.20 -6.48
CA LYS A 126 -1.53 1.20 -6.14
C LYS A 126 -1.39 0.04 -7.11
N HIS A 127 -2.25 -0.04 -8.12
CA HIS A 127 -2.27 -1.16 -9.05
C HIS A 127 -1.45 -0.85 -10.30
N VAL A 128 -0.55 -1.76 -10.69
CA VAL A 128 0.13 -1.74 -11.99
C VAL A 128 -0.89 -1.81 -13.15
N ARG A 129 -2.05 -2.42 -12.91
CA ARG A 129 -3.22 -2.41 -13.79
C ARG A 129 -3.66 -0.99 -14.23
N SER A 130 -3.30 0.06 -13.49
CA SER A 130 -3.59 1.46 -13.83
C SER A 130 -2.69 2.04 -14.94
N GLU A 131 -1.87 1.23 -15.60
CA GLU A 131 -0.96 1.65 -16.69
C GLU A 131 -1.48 1.28 -18.09
N LYS A 132 -2.81 1.27 -18.29
CA LYS A 132 -3.43 0.83 -19.53
C LYS A 132 -3.20 1.78 -20.71
N ASP A 133 -3.45 3.05 -20.45
CA ASP A 133 -3.44 4.13 -21.42
C ASP A 133 -3.02 5.46 -20.75
N LYS A 134 -2.87 6.52 -21.53
CA LYS A 134 -2.49 7.84 -21.04
C LYS A 134 -3.43 8.41 -19.97
N TYR A 135 -4.73 8.15 -20.06
CA TYR A 135 -5.70 8.71 -19.11
C TYR A 135 -5.65 8.02 -17.75
N SER A 136 -5.50 6.69 -17.74
CA SER A 136 -5.31 5.94 -16.50
C SER A 136 -3.97 6.26 -15.84
N VAL A 137 -2.92 6.51 -16.63
CA VAL A 137 -1.62 7.00 -16.15
C VAL A 137 -1.74 8.40 -15.58
N GLN A 138 -2.45 9.31 -16.28
CA GLN A 138 -2.73 10.66 -15.79
C GLN A 138 -3.45 10.62 -14.44
N ALA A 139 -4.55 9.86 -14.33
CA ALA A 139 -5.30 9.72 -13.08
C ALA A 139 -4.44 9.19 -11.92
N LEU A 140 -3.51 8.28 -12.22
CA LEU A 140 -2.56 7.75 -11.24
C LEU A 140 -1.60 8.85 -10.76
N LEU A 141 -0.99 9.61 -11.68
CA LEU A 141 -0.04 10.67 -11.35
C LEU A 141 -0.70 11.86 -10.67
N GLU A 142 -1.90 12.24 -11.11
CA GLU A 142 -2.68 13.27 -10.43
C GLU A 142 -2.92 12.89 -8.97
N ASN A 143 -3.33 11.64 -8.70
CA ASN A 143 -3.59 11.21 -7.33
C ASN A 143 -2.31 11.05 -6.50
N ASN A 144 -1.31 10.34 -7.02
CA ASN A 144 -0.11 9.95 -6.25
C ASN A 144 0.91 11.08 -6.14
N VAL A 145 0.90 12.07 -7.04
CA VAL A 145 1.89 13.14 -7.11
C VAL A 145 1.25 14.50 -6.92
N LEU A 146 0.40 14.95 -7.86
CA LEU A 146 -0.09 16.33 -7.85
C LEU A 146 -1.01 16.65 -6.66
N LYS A 147 -1.93 15.74 -6.31
CA LYS A 147 -2.76 15.90 -5.12
C LYS A 147 -1.96 15.75 -3.83
N ALA A 148 -0.96 14.85 -3.81
CA ALA A 148 -0.07 14.72 -2.66
C ALA A 148 0.74 16.01 -2.41
N ARG A 149 1.16 16.73 -3.46
CA ARG A 149 1.78 18.05 -3.34
C ARG A 149 0.86 19.05 -2.64
N LYS A 150 -0.41 19.14 -3.07
CA LYS A 150 -1.40 20.04 -2.44
C LYS A 150 -1.58 19.72 -0.95
N LEU A 151 -1.58 18.43 -0.59
CA LEU A 151 -1.63 18.01 0.81
C LEU A 151 -0.42 18.54 1.60
N LEU A 152 0.80 18.38 1.07
CA LEU A 152 2.03 18.84 1.74
C LEU A 152 2.05 20.37 1.93
N ASP A 153 1.56 21.11 0.95
CA ASP A 153 1.43 22.56 1.05
C ASP A 153 0.42 22.95 2.16
N LEU A 154 -0.72 22.27 2.23
CA LEU A 154 -1.72 22.48 3.28
C LEU A 154 -1.18 22.11 4.68
N LEU A 155 -0.45 21.01 4.81
CA LEU A 155 0.19 20.60 6.06
C LEU A 155 1.24 21.61 6.52
N SER A 156 1.82 22.39 5.61
CA SER A 156 2.79 23.44 5.97
C SER A 156 2.14 24.65 6.64
N GLU A 157 0.83 24.84 6.56
CA GLU A 157 0.08 25.88 7.29
C GLU A 157 -0.03 25.54 8.79
N TYR A 158 -0.21 24.24 9.12
CA TYR A 158 -0.28 23.69 10.47
C TYR A 158 0.55 22.41 10.54
N PRO A 159 1.88 22.53 10.71
CA PRO A 159 2.80 21.39 10.61
C PRO A 159 2.52 20.30 11.66
N PRO A 160 2.34 19.04 11.23
CA PRO A 160 2.18 17.95 12.19
C PRO A 160 3.52 17.61 12.89
N ARG A 161 3.44 17.02 14.07
CA ARG A 161 4.63 16.45 14.75
C ARG A 161 5.18 15.24 13.99
N HIS A 162 4.27 14.46 13.40
CA HIS A 162 4.61 13.26 12.62
C HIS A 162 3.79 13.26 11.36
N PHE A 163 4.48 13.23 10.23
CA PHE A 163 3.86 12.96 8.93
C PHE A 163 4.40 11.65 8.36
N PHE A 164 3.49 10.80 7.95
CA PHE A 164 3.78 9.54 7.29
C PHE A 164 3.02 9.44 5.96
N CYS A 165 3.69 8.99 4.92
CA CYS A 165 3.05 8.65 3.65
C CYS A 165 3.53 7.27 3.22
N VAL A 166 2.61 6.34 2.96
CA VAL A 166 2.97 4.97 2.61
C VAL A 166 3.71 4.87 1.27
N SER A 167 4.81 4.11 1.23
CA SER A 167 5.53 3.74 0.01
C SER A 167 5.45 2.22 -0.25
N THR A 168 6.27 1.71 -1.12
CA THR A 168 6.27 0.32 -1.58
C THR A 168 7.67 -0.14 -1.96
N ASP A 169 7.92 -1.45 -1.93
CA ASP A 169 9.10 -2.11 -2.50
C ASP A 169 9.34 -1.73 -3.97
N LYS A 170 8.28 -1.45 -4.74
CA LYS A 170 8.38 -1.07 -6.15
C LYS A 170 8.99 0.32 -6.40
N ALA A 171 9.09 1.15 -5.36
CA ALA A 171 9.72 2.47 -5.43
C ALA A 171 11.26 2.39 -5.40
N ALA A 172 11.86 1.32 -4.88
CA ALA A 172 13.32 1.17 -4.79
C ALA A 172 13.97 1.16 -6.19
N ASN A 173 13.55 0.23 -7.06
CA ASN A 173 14.02 0.12 -8.46
C ASN A 173 12.79 0.07 -9.39
N PRO A 174 12.17 1.22 -9.71
CA PRO A 174 10.92 1.23 -10.45
C PRO A 174 11.08 0.75 -11.90
N VAL A 175 10.21 -0.17 -12.32
CA VAL A 175 10.11 -0.65 -13.71
C VAL A 175 8.71 -0.43 -14.28
N ASN A 176 7.82 0.15 -13.49
CA ASN A 176 6.47 0.51 -13.86
C ASN A 176 6.14 1.93 -13.36
N ILE A 177 5.14 2.54 -13.97
CA ILE A 177 4.74 3.93 -13.69
C ILE A 177 4.25 4.07 -12.24
N MET A 178 3.53 3.07 -11.72
CA MET A 178 3.06 3.09 -10.34
C MET A 178 4.24 3.13 -9.35
N GLY A 179 5.25 2.27 -9.51
CA GLY A 179 6.47 2.29 -8.70
C GLY A 179 7.24 3.63 -8.83
N ALA A 180 7.37 4.15 -10.05
CA ALA A 180 7.99 5.44 -10.30
C ALA A 180 7.21 6.60 -9.66
N SER A 181 5.86 6.59 -9.70
CA SER A 181 5.04 7.58 -9.02
C SER A 181 5.24 7.59 -7.51
N LYS A 182 5.44 6.41 -6.91
CA LYS A 182 5.76 6.28 -5.49
C LYS A 182 7.18 6.75 -5.17
N LYS A 183 8.14 6.53 -6.07
CA LYS A 183 9.49 7.10 -5.93
C LYS A 183 9.47 8.62 -6.03
N ILE A 184 8.72 9.20 -6.97
CA ILE A 184 8.51 10.65 -7.05
C ILE A 184 7.88 11.17 -5.76
N MET A 185 6.89 10.47 -5.22
CA MET A 185 6.27 10.82 -3.94
C MET A 185 7.31 10.78 -2.79
N GLU A 186 8.20 9.76 -2.72
CA GLU A 186 9.29 9.73 -1.73
C GLU A 186 10.18 10.97 -1.83
N GLU A 187 10.66 11.30 -3.04
CA GLU A 187 11.48 12.49 -3.28
C GLU A 187 10.75 13.78 -2.88
N MET A 188 9.47 13.86 -3.23
CA MET A 188 8.63 15.01 -2.91
C MET A 188 8.43 15.19 -1.40
N ILE A 189 8.05 14.14 -0.66
CA ILE A 189 7.89 14.27 0.79
C ILE A 189 9.21 14.63 1.47
N MET A 190 10.34 14.07 1.01
CA MET A 190 11.67 14.40 1.56
C MET A 190 12.04 15.88 1.34
N ALA A 191 11.62 16.49 0.23
CA ALA A 191 11.82 17.93 0.00
C ALA A 191 11.11 18.81 1.04
N TYR A 192 10.00 18.34 1.62
CA TYR A 192 9.28 19.03 2.70
C TYR A 192 9.86 18.81 4.10
N SER A 193 10.91 18.03 4.24
CA SER A 193 11.49 17.66 5.55
C SER A 193 12.05 18.82 6.36
N SER A 194 12.27 19.98 5.75
CA SER A 194 12.62 21.22 6.45
C SER A 194 11.41 21.89 7.14
N ARG A 195 10.19 21.54 6.78
CA ARG A 195 8.95 22.15 7.31
C ARG A 195 8.35 21.35 8.46
N PHE A 196 8.41 20.01 8.37
CA PHE A 196 7.93 19.09 9.40
C PHE A 196 8.63 17.74 9.28
N LYS A 197 8.55 16.94 10.35
CA LYS A 197 9.18 15.62 10.41
C LYS A 197 8.44 14.63 9.51
N ILE A 198 9.19 13.92 8.67
CA ILE A 198 8.69 13.01 7.64
C ILE A 198 9.36 11.65 7.75
N SER A 199 8.56 10.61 7.66
CA SER A 199 9.02 9.24 7.49
C SER A 199 8.11 8.48 6.50
N THR A 200 8.62 7.38 5.96
CA THR A 200 7.85 6.48 5.10
C THR A 200 8.26 5.04 5.31
N ALA A 201 7.55 4.10 4.69
CA ALA A 201 7.91 2.69 4.72
C ALA A 201 7.72 2.05 3.35
N ARG A 202 8.71 1.28 2.91
CA ARG A 202 8.63 0.36 1.78
C ARG A 202 8.39 -1.03 2.33
N PHE A 203 7.30 -1.66 1.98
CA PHE A 203 7.02 -2.99 2.47
C PHE A 203 6.39 -3.89 1.41
N ALA A 204 6.34 -5.16 1.76
CA ALA A 204 5.93 -6.28 0.94
C ALA A 204 4.44 -6.24 0.55
N ASN A 205 4.01 -7.22 -0.23
CA ASN A 205 2.60 -7.40 -0.51
C ASN A 205 1.83 -7.72 0.77
N VAL A 206 0.72 -7.03 1.00
CA VAL A 206 -0.19 -7.33 2.11
C VAL A 206 -1.12 -8.46 1.68
N ALA A 207 -1.03 -9.59 2.37
CA ALA A 207 -1.83 -10.77 2.06
C ALA A 207 -3.33 -10.46 2.17
N PHE A 208 -4.10 -10.86 1.17
CA PHE A 208 -5.56 -10.62 1.07
C PHE A 208 -5.99 -9.15 1.18
N SER A 209 -5.10 -8.19 0.88
CA SER A 209 -5.49 -6.78 0.86
C SER A 209 -6.55 -6.51 -0.20
N ASN A 210 -7.41 -5.51 0.05
CA ASN A 210 -8.48 -5.11 -0.86
C ASN A 210 -7.97 -4.87 -2.28
N GLY A 211 -8.63 -5.52 -3.25
CA GLY A 211 -8.25 -5.46 -4.66
C GLY A 211 -7.01 -6.27 -5.05
N SER A 212 -6.38 -7.01 -4.13
CA SER A 212 -5.27 -7.92 -4.47
C SER A 212 -5.76 -9.19 -5.16
N LEU A 213 -4.83 -9.88 -5.85
CA LEU A 213 -5.10 -11.16 -6.46
C LEU A 213 -5.63 -12.18 -5.42
N LEU A 214 -5.01 -12.24 -4.23
CA LEU A 214 -5.42 -13.16 -3.18
C LEU A 214 -6.84 -12.88 -2.66
N ALA A 215 -7.21 -11.60 -2.47
CA ALA A 215 -8.60 -11.25 -2.14
C ALA A 215 -9.57 -11.66 -3.27
N GLY A 216 -9.11 -11.62 -4.52
CA GLY A 216 -9.83 -12.11 -5.68
C GLY A 216 -10.15 -13.60 -5.60
N PHE A 217 -9.31 -14.44 -4.98
CA PHE A 217 -9.58 -15.87 -4.82
C PHE A 217 -10.84 -16.12 -3.99
N ILE A 218 -11.03 -15.37 -2.89
CA ILE A 218 -12.27 -15.45 -2.08
C ILE A 218 -13.49 -15.07 -2.94
N GLY A 219 -13.40 -13.96 -3.67
CA GLY A 219 -14.47 -13.50 -4.54
C GLY A 219 -14.82 -14.50 -5.67
N ARG A 220 -13.80 -15.15 -6.26
CA ARG A 220 -13.99 -16.21 -7.26
C ARG A 220 -14.65 -17.44 -6.64
N LEU A 221 -14.18 -17.89 -5.48
CA LEU A 221 -14.76 -19.03 -4.77
C LEU A 221 -16.25 -18.81 -4.47
N MET A 222 -16.61 -17.63 -3.92
CA MET A 222 -18.02 -17.30 -3.60
C MET A 222 -18.91 -17.27 -4.83
N LYS A 223 -18.37 -16.96 -6.01
CA LYS A 223 -19.09 -16.94 -7.29
C LYS A 223 -18.94 -18.24 -8.09
N ARG A 224 -18.26 -19.24 -7.53
CA ARG A 224 -17.94 -20.51 -8.23
C ARG A 224 -17.22 -20.28 -9.57
N GLN A 225 -16.35 -19.28 -9.63
CA GLN A 225 -15.51 -18.97 -10.78
C GLN A 225 -14.13 -19.58 -10.61
N PRO A 226 -13.44 -19.97 -11.72
CA PRO A 226 -12.11 -20.55 -11.60
C PRO A 226 -11.10 -19.57 -11.01
N LEU A 227 -10.05 -20.10 -10.39
CA LEU A 227 -8.90 -19.27 -10.01
C LEU A 227 -7.93 -19.16 -11.18
N SER A 228 -7.24 -18.02 -11.25
CA SER A 228 -6.15 -17.78 -12.18
C SER A 228 -4.98 -17.14 -11.46
N SER A 229 -3.76 -17.61 -11.72
CA SER A 229 -2.59 -17.18 -10.95
C SER A 229 -1.29 -17.29 -11.75
N PRO A 230 -0.38 -16.29 -11.68
CA PRO A 230 0.97 -16.45 -12.21
C PRO A 230 1.75 -17.48 -11.40
N ASN A 231 2.60 -18.27 -12.07
CA ASN A 231 3.41 -19.33 -11.47
C ASN A 231 4.90 -18.98 -11.33
N ASP A 232 5.34 -17.89 -11.95
CA ASP A 232 6.73 -17.46 -12.05
C ASP A 232 7.05 -16.23 -11.20
N VAL A 233 6.05 -15.61 -10.58
CA VAL A 233 6.19 -14.38 -9.79
C VAL A 233 6.29 -14.73 -8.30
N LYS A 234 7.39 -14.33 -7.66
CA LYS A 234 7.63 -14.48 -6.22
C LYS A 234 7.50 -13.16 -5.49
N ARG A 235 6.88 -13.17 -4.33
CA ARG A 235 6.69 -11.96 -3.49
C ARG A 235 6.93 -12.27 -2.02
N TYR A 236 7.38 -11.25 -1.30
CA TYR A 236 7.30 -11.21 0.16
C TYR A 236 5.88 -10.86 0.58
N PHE A 237 5.45 -11.43 1.71
CA PHE A 237 4.14 -11.13 2.27
C PHE A 237 4.24 -10.72 3.74
N VAL A 238 3.39 -9.75 4.09
CA VAL A 238 3.06 -9.37 5.46
C VAL A 238 1.56 -9.53 5.69
N SER A 239 1.16 -9.75 6.93
CA SER A 239 -0.27 -9.76 7.27
C SER A 239 -0.84 -8.33 7.26
N PRO A 240 -2.18 -8.15 7.19
CA PRO A 240 -2.80 -6.85 7.38
C PRO A 240 -2.38 -6.19 8.69
N GLU A 241 -2.32 -6.93 9.79
CA GLU A 241 -1.86 -6.44 11.09
C GLU A 241 -0.42 -5.91 11.01
N GLU A 242 0.49 -6.69 10.47
CA GLU A 242 1.90 -6.30 10.28
C GLU A 242 2.03 -5.04 9.41
N SER A 243 1.18 -4.90 8.39
CA SER A 243 1.20 -3.70 7.54
C SER A 243 0.84 -2.41 8.30
N GLY A 244 -0.11 -2.47 9.23
CA GLY A 244 -0.45 -1.34 10.09
C GLY A 244 0.64 -1.04 11.11
N GLN A 245 1.23 -2.06 11.69
CA GLN A 245 2.27 -1.94 12.69
C GLN A 245 3.57 -1.34 12.16
N ILE A 246 4.04 -1.76 10.97
CA ILE A 246 5.22 -1.13 10.35
C ILE A 246 4.97 0.36 10.05
N CYS A 247 3.76 0.70 9.58
CA CYS A 247 3.40 2.09 9.34
C CYS A 247 3.35 2.91 10.62
N MET A 248 2.84 2.35 11.73
CA MET A 248 2.83 3.01 13.04
C MET A 248 4.26 3.21 13.56
N LEU A 249 5.09 2.18 13.53
CA LEU A 249 6.48 2.26 13.98
C LEU A 249 7.26 3.31 13.16
N ALA A 250 7.13 3.29 11.84
CA ALA A 250 7.77 4.25 10.96
C ALA A 250 7.26 5.68 11.19
N CYS A 251 5.95 5.89 11.31
CA CYS A 251 5.33 7.20 11.55
C CYS A 251 5.81 7.81 12.87
N ILE A 252 5.76 7.05 13.95
CA ILE A 252 5.93 7.56 15.30
C ILE A 252 7.41 7.58 15.73
N LEU A 253 8.14 6.48 15.46
CA LEU A 253 9.53 6.32 15.90
C LEU A 253 10.55 6.71 14.85
N GLY A 254 10.11 6.93 13.60
CA GLY A 254 10.96 7.40 12.53
C GLY A 254 11.57 8.75 12.83
N GLN A 255 12.85 8.95 12.48
CA GLN A 255 13.46 10.25 12.42
C GLN A 255 13.14 10.93 11.09
N ASN A 256 13.54 12.18 10.95
CA ASN A 256 13.25 12.91 9.74
C ASN A 256 14.01 12.31 8.54
N ARG A 257 13.31 12.12 7.41
CA ARG A 257 13.85 11.55 6.17
C ARG A 257 14.28 10.08 6.26
N GLU A 258 13.61 9.29 7.08
CA GLU A 258 13.86 7.85 7.14
C GLU A 258 12.84 7.04 6.34
N ILE A 259 13.33 5.95 5.74
CA ILE A 259 12.49 4.94 5.08
C ILE A 259 12.66 3.61 5.81
N PHE A 260 11.56 3.06 6.28
CA PHE A 260 11.52 1.79 6.97
C PHE A 260 11.22 0.65 6.00
N PHE A 261 11.74 -0.54 6.29
CA PHE A 261 11.39 -1.75 5.57
C PHE A 261 11.46 -2.99 6.47
N PRO A 262 10.68 -4.06 6.20
CA PRO A 262 10.73 -5.29 6.98
C PRO A 262 11.97 -6.10 6.64
N LYS A 263 12.62 -6.70 7.63
CA LYS A 263 13.73 -7.64 7.44
C LYS A 263 13.20 -9.00 7.05
N LEU A 264 12.92 -9.20 5.76
CA LEU A 264 12.44 -10.45 5.20
C LEU A 264 13.54 -11.11 4.37
N GLY A 265 13.85 -12.36 4.67
CA GLY A 265 14.85 -13.16 3.95
C GLY A 265 14.29 -13.80 2.68
N VAL A 266 15.15 -14.08 1.69
CA VAL A 266 14.77 -14.64 0.37
C VAL A 266 13.94 -15.93 0.51
N GLY A 267 14.21 -16.77 1.53
CA GLY A 267 13.43 -17.99 1.79
C GLY A 267 11.98 -17.76 2.22
N GLN A 268 11.58 -16.51 2.50
CA GLN A 268 10.22 -16.16 2.88
C GLN A 268 9.35 -15.69 1.69
N MET A 269 9.91 -15.69 0.49
CA MET A 269 9.13 -15.39 -0.71
C MET A 269 8.27 -16.58 -1.12
N MET A 270 7.05 -16.27 -1.58
CA MET A 270 6.10 -17.28 -2.10
C MET A 270 5.63 -16.91 -3.50
N THR A 271 5.28 -17.92 -4.30
CA THR A 271 4.55 -17.73 -5.56
C THR A 271 3.06 -17.61 -5.28
N PHE A 272 2.35 -16.87 -6.14
CA PHE A 272 0.89 -16.78 -6.04
C PHE A 272 0.22 -18.15 -6.31
N SER A 273 0.79 -18.96 -7.19
CA SER A 273 0.29 -20.31 -7.49
C SER A 273 0.34 -21.21 -6.25
N SER A 274 1.45 -21.22 -5.49
CA SER A 274 1.56 -22.01 -4.26
C SER A 274 0.56 -21.58 -3.19
N ILE A 275 0.22 -20.28 -3.16
CA ILE A 275 -0.82 -19.77 -2.24
C ILE A 275 -2.21 -20.21 -2.70
N ALA A 276 -2.49 -20.22 -4.02
CA ALA A 276 -3.75 -20.70 -4.57
C ALA A 276 -3.99 -22.18 -4.21
N ASP A 277 -2.96 -23.02 -4.37
CA ASP A 277 -3.03 -24.44 -3.97
C ASP A 277 -3.34 -24.61 -2.49
N ARG A 278 -2.57 -23.94 -1.61
CA ARG A 278 -2.79 -24.00 -0.16
C ARG A 278 -4.17 -23.48 0.24
N PHE A 279 -4.64 -22.41 -0.44
CA PHE A 279 -5.96 -21.84 -0.20
C PHE A 279 -7.07 -22.85 -0.49
N LEU A 280 -7.04 -23.52 -1.64
CA LEU A 280 -8.02 -24.53 -2.02
C LEU A 280 -7.93 -25.77 -1.12
N HIS A 281 -6.73 -26.28 -0.85
CA HIS A 281 -6.52 -27.43 0.06
C HIS A 281 -7.06 -27.15 1.47
N SER A 282 -6.83 -25.93 2.01
CA SER A 282 -7.34 -25.55 3.33
C SER A 282 -8.88 -25.55 3.42
N LEU A 283 -9.54 -25.45 2.29
CA LEU A 283 -11.00 -25.51 2.14
C LEU A 283 -11.51 -26.93 1.78
N GLY A 284 -10.60 -27.91 1.66
CA GLY A 284 -10.94 -29.29 1.35
C GLY A 284 -11.15 -29.56 -0.14
N TYR A 285 -10.62 -28.70 -1.01
CA TYR A 285 -10.63 -28.91 -2.46
C TYR A 285 -9.31 -29.53 -2.94
N GLU A 286 -9.41 -30.41 -3.92
CA GLU A 286 -8.30 -30.83 -4.78
C GLU A 286 -8.20 -29.84 -5.96
N VAL A 287 -6.96 -29.54 -6.38
CA VAL A 287 -6.69 -28.60 -7.48
C VAL A 287 -6.78 -29.31 -8.82
N LYS A 288 -7.68 -28.86 -9.68
CA LYS A 288 -7.71 -29.21 -11.10
C LYS A 288 -6.97 -28.14 -11.89
N GLN A 289 -5.72 -28.41 -12.24
CA GLN A 289 -4.99 -27.54 -13.16
C GLN A 289 -5.59 -27.67 -14.57
N CYS A 290 -5.97 -26.54 -15.14
CA CYS A 290 -6.51 -26.43 -16.49
C CYS A 290 -5.45 -25.91 -17.47
N ALA A 291 -5.48 -26.37 -18.72
CA ALA A 291 -4.50 -25.98 -19.73
C ALA A 291 -4.78 -24.56 -20.31
N SER A 292 -6.00 -24.05 -20.17
CA SER A 292 -6.41 -22.74 -20.66
C SER A 292 -7.46 -22.09 -19.75
N GLU A 293 -7.62 -20.76 -19.90
CA GLU A 293 -8.70 -20.02 -19.22
C GLU A 293 -10.08 -20.56 -19.65
N GLU A 294 -10.25 -20.92 -20.92
CA GLU A 294 -11.52 -21.46 -21.44
C GLU A 294 -11.87 -22.80 -20.78
N GLU A 295 -10.90 -23.73 -20.69
CA GLU A 295 -11.09 -24.97 -19.96
C GLU A 295 -11.49 -24.76 -18.52
N ALA A 296 -10.79 -23.81 -17.83
CA ALA A 296 -11.08 -23.50 -16.43
C ALA A 296 -12.50 -22.95 -16.25
N ARG A 297 -12.95 -22.04 -17.14
CA ARG A 297 -14.30 -21.48 -17.10
C ARG A 297 -15.37 -22.55 -17.38
N ARG A 298 -15.15 -23.42 -18.37
CA ARG A 298 -16.07 -24.52 -18.69
C ARG A 298 -16.19 -25.47 -17.51
N PHE A 299 -15.06 -25.93 -16.94
CA PHE A 299 -15.08 -26.82 -15.80
C PHE A 299 -15.82 -26.19 -14.60
N ALA A 300 -15.59 -24.90 -14.31
CA ALA A 300 -16.28 -24.21 -13.24
C ALA A 300 -17.79 -24.11 -13.44
N ALA A 301 -18.23 -23.91 -14.70
CA ALA A 301 -19.66 -23.85 -15.05
C ALA A 301 -20.36 -25.20 -14.90
N GLU A 302 -19.67 -26.29 -15.21
CA GLU A 302 -20.18 -27.68 -15.18
C GLU A 302 -19.98 -28.38 -13.82
N MET A 303 -19.20 -27.78 -12.92
CA MET A 303 -18.79 -28.36 -11.65
C MET A 303 -20.00 -28.57 -10.71
N PRO A 304 -20.24 -29.79 -10.18
CA PRO A 304 -21.28 -30.08 -9.20
C PRO A 304 -21.19 -29.19 -7.95
N VAL A 305 -22.30 -28.97 -7.26
CA VAL A 305 -22.35 -28.11 -6.06
C VAL A 305 -21.47 -28.67 -4.93
N ASP A 306 -21.42 -29.98 -4.80
CA ASP A 306 -20.66 -30.74 -3.80
C ASP A 306 -19.28 -31.18 -4.27
N SER A 307 -18.82 -30.67 -5.42
CA SER A 307 -17.49 -30.97 -5.97
C SER A 307 -16.39 -30.74 -4.94
N LYS A 308 -15.47 -31.71 -4.85
CA LYS A 308 -14.23 -31.60 -4.08
C LYS A 308 -13.04 -31.20 -4.94
N VAL A 309 -13.26 -30.96 -6.23
CA VAL A 309 -12.24 -30.55 -7.19
C VAL A 309 -12.54 -29.14 -7.66
N TYR A 310 -11.52 -28.27 -7.69
CA TYR A 310 -11.69 -26.86 -8.07
C TYR A 310 -10.73 -26.47 -9.21
N PRO A 311 -11.23 -25.78 -10.27
CA PRO A 311 -10.42 -25.45 -11.45
C PRO A 311 -9.50 -24.26 -11.19
N VAL A 312 -8.25 -24.40 -11.61
CA VAL A 312 -7.23 -23.35 -11.56
C VAL A 312 -6.47 -23.29 -12.87
N TYR A 313 -6.24 -22.09 -13.39
CA TYR A 313 -5.36 -21.83 -14.52
C TYR A 313 -4.09 -21.13 -14.07
N TYR A 314 -2.93 -21.75 -14.30
CA TYR A 314 -1.63 -21.16 -14.05
C TYR A 314 -1.01 -20.65 -15.33
N PHE A 315 -0.46 -19.44 -15.29
CA PHE A 315 0.17 -18.81 -16.45
C PHE A 315 1.51 -18.19 -16.08
N THR A 316 2.39 -18.04 -17.08
CA THR A 316 3.62 -17.25 -16.95
C THR A 316 3.29 -15.78 -17.14
N SER A 317 3.82 -14.89 -16.28
CA SER A 317 3.54 -13.46 -16.35
C SER A 317 4.16 -12.84 -17.60
N ASP A 318 3.32 -12.21 -18.41
CA ASP A 318 3.68 -11.49 -19.63
C ASP A 318 3.19 -10.04 -19.62
N THR A 319 2.83 -9.51 -18.44
CA THR A 319 2.28 -8.16 -18.30
C THR A 319 3.36 -7.10 -18.18
N THR A 320 3.02 -5.87 -18.61
CA THR A 320 3.86 -4.68 -18.49
C THR A 320 4.26 -4.42 -17.03
N GLY A 321 5.52 -4.09 -16.79
CA GLY A 321 6.01 -3.60 -15.51
C GLY A 321 6.11 -4.63 -14.39
N GLU A 322 6.04 -5.94 -14.67
CA GLU A 322 6.17 -6.97 -13.65
C GLU A 322 7.61 -7.51 -13.54
N LYS A 323 8.13 -7.56 -12.30
CA LYS A 323 9.42 -8.17 -11.95
C LYS A 323 9.21 -9.57 -11.37
N GLY A 324 10.23 -10.45 -11.51
CA GLY A 324 10.26 -11.74 -10.83
C GLY A 324 10.23 -11.64 -9.31
N PHE A 325 10.94 -10.66 -8.74
CA PHE A 325 10.96 -10.33 -7.30
C PHE A 325 11.18 -8.82 -7.10
N GLU A 326 10.87 -8.33 -5.90
CA GLU A 326 11.02 -6.92 -5.52
C GLU A 326 12.08 -6.77 -4.42
N GLU A 327 12.62 -5.54 -4.33
CA GLU A 327 13.67 -5.17 -3.38
C GLU A 327 13.19 -4.00 -2.52
N PHE A 328 13.63 -3.95 -1.26
CA PHE A 328 13.24 -2.85 -0.35
C PHE A 328 14.17 -1.65 -0.44
N TYR A 329 15.41 -1.85 -0.90
CA TYR A 329 16.44 -0.81 -0.97
C TYR A 329 17.36 -1.04 -2.16
N VAL A 330 18.10 -0.02 -2.53
CA VAL A 330 19.07 -0.04 -3.64
C VAL A 330 20.50 0.10 -3.15
N LYS A 331 21.44 -0.30 -3.99
CA LYS A 331 22.87 -0.10 -3.71
C LYS A 331 23.16 1.39 -3.54
N GLY A 332 23.79 1.76 -2.43
CA GLY A 332 24.17 3.14 -2.09
C GLY A 332 23.25 3.81 -1.07
N GLU A 333 22.06 3.26 -0.80
CA GLU A 333 21.27 3.71 0.34
C GLU A 333 21.95 3.24 1.66
N LYS A 334 22.08 4.15 2.65
CA LYS A 334 22.67 3.86 3.95
C LYS A 334 21.66 3.16 4.83
N ILE A 335 21.91 1.90 5.16
CA ILE A 335 21.01 1.06 5.91
C ILE A 335 21.50 0.92 7.35
N ASN A 336 20.61 1.14 8.30
CA ASN A 336 20.79 0.79 9.70
C ASN A 336 19.92 -0.43 10.03
N PRO A 337 20.52 -1.64 10.13
CA PRO A 337 19.78 -2.84 10.47
C PRO A 337 19.65 -3.09 11.99
N GLU A 338 20.39 -2.35 12.85
CA GLU A 338 20.53 -2.69 14.26
C GLU A 338 19.48 -1.98 15.16
N ARG A 339 18.85 -0.91 14.66
CA ARG A 339 17.94 -0.07 15.45
C ARG A 339 16.67 -0.79 15.92
N PHE A 340 16.19 -1.75 15.14
CA PHE A 340 15.02 -2.57 15.43
C PHE A 340 15.31 -4.05 15.16
N GLY A 341 14.60 -4.94 15.86
CA GLY A 341 14.73 -6.39 15.67
C GLY A 341 14.27 -6.85 14.28
N SER A 342 13.11 -6.35 13.83
CA SER A 342 12.46 -6.82 12.61
C SER A 342 12.38 -5.78 11.49
N LEU A 343 12.91 -4.56 11.72
CA LEU A 343 12.92 -3.47 10.75
C LEU A 343 14.34 -3.06 10.39
N GLY A 344 14.58 -2.81 9.11
CA GLY A 344 15.70 -2.02 8.62
C GLY A 344 15.26 -0.58 8.40
N VAL A 345 16.20 0.36 8.52
CA VAL A 345 15.98 1.78 8.31
C VAL A 345 16.98 2.29 7.31
N ILE A 346 16.50 2.96 6.28
CA ILE A 346 17.34 3.75 5.36
C ILE A 346 17.44 5.14 5.95
N GLU A 347 18.66 5.58 6.21
CA GLU A 347 18.99 6.83 6.89
C GLU A 347 19.73 7.79 5.97
N ASP A 348 19.84 9.05 6.40
CA ASP A 348 20.64 10.10 5.74
C ASP A 348 20.23 10.36 4.28
N LEU A 349 18.96 10.22 3.96
CA LEU A 349 18.48 10.54 2.63
C LEU A 349 18.62 12.03 2.32
N GLU A 350 19.24 12.34 1.21
CA GLU A 350 19.30 13.70 0.71
C GLU A 350 17.91 14.13 0.21
N ALA A 351 17.52 15.35 0.58
CA ALA A 351 16.30 15.96 0.07
C ALA A 351 16.62 16.73 -1.21
N ARG A 352 15.80 16.59 -2.23
CA ARG A 352 15.86 17.46 -3.40
C ARG A 352 15.51 18.89 -3.02
N ARG A 353 16.06 19.84 -3.76
CA ARG A 353 15.69 21.25 -3.61
C ARG A 353 14.26 21.47 -4.07
N MET A 354 13.54 22.38 -3.40
CA MET A 354 12.15 22.68 -3.76
C MET A 354 12.01 23.20 -5.19
N GLU A 355 12.98 24.00 -5.67
CA GLU A 355 12.99 24.55 -7.03
C GLU A 355 13.07 23.44 -8.11
N GLU A 356 13.81 22.37 -7.86
CA GLU A 356 13.90 21.22 -8.78
C GLU A 356 12.57 20.45 -8.81
N LEU A 357 11.95 20.30 -7.63
CA LEU A 357 10.64 19.67 -7.51
C LEU A 357 9.56 20.51 -8.22
N ASP A 358 9.53 21.81 -8.00
CA ASP A 358 8.56 22.72 -8.60
C ASP A 358 8.68 22.70 -10.13
N THR A 359 9.89 22.82 -10.66
CA THR A 359 10.17 22.73 -12.11
C THR A 359 9.66 21.41 -12.71
N PHE A 360 9.90 20.29 -12.01
CA PHE A 360 9.41 18.99 -12.45
C PHE A 360 7.88 18.92 -12.44
N LEU A 361 7.23 19.38 -11.37
CA LEU A 361 5.77 19.32 -11.22
C LEU A 361 5.06 20.22 -12.24
N GLU A 362 5.58 21.42 -12.52
CA GLU A 362 5.07 22.31 -13.57
C GLU A 362 5.17 21.63 -14.93
N ARG A 363 6.30 21.02 -15.25
CA ARG A 363 6.49 20.30 -16.51
C ARG A 363 5.56 19.09 -16.61
N LEU A 364 5.45 18.29 -15.54
CA LEU A 364 4.53 17.16 -15.50
C LEU A 364 3.09 17.61 -15.73
N GLN A 365 2.65 18.69 -15.07
CA GLN A 365 1.32 19.25 -15.24
C GLN A 365 1.09 19.75 -16.68
N ALA A 366 2.09 20.38 -17.31
CA ALA A 366 2.00 20.81 -18.70
C ALA A 366 1.82 19.63 -19.66
N VAL A 367 2.63 18.57 -19.47
CA VAL A 367 2.55 17.33 -20.27
C VAL A 367 1.18 16.65 -20.08
N LEU A 368 0.67 16.56 -18.85
CA LEU A 368 -0.65 15.94 -18.58
C LEU A 368 -1.83 16.76 -19.14
N ASN A 369 -1.69 18.07 -19.28
CA ASN A 369 -2.74 18.96 -19.81
C ASN A 369 -2.74 19.03 -21.34
N ASP A 370 -1.67 18.66 -22.02
CA ASP A 370 -1.62 18.67 -23.47
C ASP A 370 -2.37 17.44 -24.04
N GLN A 371 -3.41 17.72 -24.82
CA GLN A 371 -4.22 16.66 -25.45
C GLN A 371 -3.43 15.78 -26.44
N LYS A 372 -2.32 16.27 -26.98
CA LYS A 372 -1.46 15.53 -27.91
C LYS A 372 -0.46 14.61 -27.21
N THR A 373 -0.31 14.73 -25.90
CA THR A 373 0.58 13.89 -25.11
C THR A 373 0.21 12.42 -25.25
N GLU A 374 1.21 11.58 -25.44
CA GLU A 374 1.10 10.13 -25.39
C GLU A 374 1.75 9.57 -24.11
N LYS A 375 1.57 8.29 -23.85
CA LYS A 375 2.09 7.61 -22.64
C LYS A 375 3.62 7.74 -22.54
N GLU A 376 4.29 7.67 -23.68
CA GLU A 376 5.76 7.77 -23.83
C GLU A 376 6.29 9.13 -23.38
N ASP A 377 5.58 10.21 -23.65
CA ASP A 377 5.95 11.58 -23.23
C ASP A 377 5.91 11.71 -21.71
N ILE A 378 4.85 11.13 -21.09
CA ILE A 378 4.71 11.07 -19.63
C ILE A 378 5.88 10.28 -19.02
N VAL A 379 6.17 9.10 -19.56
CA VAL A 379 7.27 8.24 -19.10
C VAL A 379 8.61 8.96 -19.27
N GLY A 380 8.83 9.68 -20.40
CA GLY A 380 10.00 10.51 -20.65
C GLY A 380 10.20 11.55 -19.55
N THR A 381 9.15 12.31 -19.24
CA THR A 381 9.16 13.34 -18.18
C THR A 381 9.48 12.73 -16.80
N MET A 382 8.93 11.57 -16.49
CA MET A 382 9.24 10.87 -15.23
C MET A 382 10.69 10.39 -15.16
N LYS A 383 11.28 9.91 -16.28
CA LYS A 383 12.68 9.45 -16.35
C LYS A 383 13.68 10.57 -16.13
N GLU A 384 13.37 11.80 -16.53
CA GLU A 384 14.23 12.95 -16.27
C GLU A 384 14.35 13.25 -14.78
N PHE A 385 13.25 13.08 -14.03
CA PHE A 385 13.24 13.29 -12.59
C PHE A 385 13.75 12.08 -11.81
N ILE A 386 13.49 10.86 -12.29
CA ILE A 386 13.92 9.59 -11.68
C ILE A 386 14.81 8.83 -12.68
N PRO A 387 16.12 9.12 -12.75
CA PRO A 387 17.01 8.55 -13.79
C PRO A 387 17.14 7.03 -13.76
N ASN A 388 16.91 6.38 -12.60
CA ASN A 388 16.93 4.92 -12.47
C ASN A 388 15.58 4.25 -12.84
N PHE A 389 14.59 5.01 -13.29
CA PHE A 389 13.31 4.45 -13.77
C PHE A 389 13.51 3.76 -15.12
N LYS A 390 13.40 2.43 -15.12
CA LYS A 390 13.53 1.59 -16.33
C LYS A 390 12.17 1.03 -16.68
N HIS A 391 11.32 1.83 -17.35
CA HIS A 391 9.99 1.38 -17.76
C HIS A 391 10.07 0.16 -18.69
N ILE A 392 9.38 -0.92 -18.30
CA ILE A 392 9.25 -2.15 -19.09
C ILE A 392 7.83 -2.19 -19.68
N GLU A 393 7.75 -1.94 -20.99
CA GLU A 393 6.49 -2.00 -21.74
C GLU A 393 6.41 -3.31 -22.54
N LYS A 394 5.32 -4.06 -22.38
CA LYS A 394 5.07 -5.32 -23.10
C LYS A 394 3.76 -5.30 -23.90
N GLY A 395 3.06 -4.16 -23.92
CA GLY A 395 1.79 -3.99 -24.65
C GLY A 395 0.62 -4.84 -24.14
N LYS A 396 0.77 -5.46 -22.96
CA LYS A 396 -0.26 -6.27 -22.30
C LYS A 396 -0.53 -5.78 -20.91
N ASN A 397 -1.79 -5.67 -20.54
CA ASN A 397 -2.21 -5.25 -19.20
C ASN A 397 -3.01 -6.37 -18.49
N LEU A 398 -3.14 -6.23 -17.17
CA LEU A 398 -3.80 -7.23 -16.32
C LEU A 398 -5.32 -7.33 -16.54
N ASP A 399 -5.95 -6.35 -17.20
CA ASP A 399 -7.39 -6.39 -17.49
C ASP A 399 -7.73 -7.38 -18.61
N GLN A 400 -6.74 -7.83 -19.36
CA GLN A 400 -6.87 -8.85 -20.40
C GLN A 400 -6.79 -10.29 -19.85
N LYS A 401 -6.50 -10.45 -18.55
CA LYS A 401 -6.38 -11.74 -17.88
C LYS A 401 -7.62 -12.05 -17.04
N MET A 402 -7.90 -13.34 -16.92
CA MET A 402 -8.96 -13.86 -16.05
C MET A 402 -8.74 -13.54 -14.56
#